data_abb3f566277c3a7f800e443015d9cc7a
#
_entry.id   abb3f566277c3a7f800e443015d9cc7a
#
_cell.length_a   1.000
_cell.length_b   1.000
_cell.length_c   1.000
_cell.angle_alpha   90.00
_cell.angle_beta   90.00
_cell.angle_gamma   90.00
#
_symmetry.space_group_name_H-M   'P 1'
#
loop_
_entity.id
_entity.type
_entity.pdbx_description
1 polymer ?
#
loop_
_entity_poly.entity_id
_entity_poly.type
_entity_poly.pdbx_seq_one_letter_code
_entity_poly.pdbx_strand_id
1 'polypeptide(L)'
;MVNIQSPRPGITCTPPLILRRRHEIRAVLLGTVAALALAGMNVGGISQARAATTQSEVTQAVSPVSFADVVDHVRGAVVSVKVKTTEAPDSEDELETPHITPGDPLERFFKHFGEEGSHHVKPHVTQAQGSGFLISSDGYIVTNNHVVENATEVSVTLDDGKIVPATIVGTDKKTDLALLKLKQGGTYQFVEFAKSTPRVGEWVIAVGNPFGLGGTVTAGIISARGRDIGAGPYDDFLQIDAPVNRGNSGGPSFNSQGQVVGVNTAIFSPSGGSVGIGFAIPADTAQNVIAALKDKGSVARGWIGVQIQPVTAEIADSLGLKSNKGALVAEAQPDSPATAAGIKSGDVILGIDGERIDGPRDLAKRVAALGPGKKADLIYWHDGSEKTTSVKLGSLPDDKEAAAHPATSQDKDSFSGLGLSLAPASSVQGAGSHGVVVADLDPDGVAAQKGLQIGDIILEAGGRAVNQPADVKAVLAEAKKDNRKAVLLRVKGSEGTHFVAIAINPAS
;
A
#
# COMPACT_ATOMS: atom_id res chain seq x y z
N MET A 1 23.48 49.59 32.96
CA MET A 1 24.72 49.08 33.60
C MET A 1 25.16 47.85 32.83
N VAL A 2 26.30 48.00 32.25
CA VAL A 2 27.04 47.07 31.43
C VAL A 2 27.57 45.93 32.30
N ASN A 3 27.50 44.66 31.82
CA ASN A 3 28.58 43.76 32.14
C ASN A 3 28.80 42.77 30.98
N ILE A 4 29.98 42.92 30.39
CA ILE A 4 30.60 42.15 29.33
C ILE A 4 31.38 41.05 30.03
N GLN A 5 31.21 39.80 29.57
CA GLN A 5 32.21 38.76 29.86
C GLN A 5 32.53 37.93 28.61
N SER A 6 33.80 37.92 28.33
CA SER A 6 34.52 37.44 27.17
C SER A 6 34.65 35.89 27.07
N PRO A 7 35.18 35.38 25.93
CA PRO A 7 35.00 34.04 25.44
C PRO A 7 36.08 33.03 25.90
N ARG A 8 35.79 31.74 25.89
CA ARG A 8 36.73 30.64 26.08
C ARG A 8 37.10 29.99 24.75
N PRO A 9 38.30 29.42 24.63
CA PRO A 9 38.96 29.13 23.35
C PRO A 9 38.56 27.80 22.71
N GLY A 10 38.76 27.76 21.39
CA GLY A 10 38.40 26.72 20.48
C GLY A 10 39.14 25.40 20.64
N ILE A 11 38.43 24.35 20.24
CA ILE A 11 39.01 23.03 19.96
C ILE A 11 39.10 22.90 18.45
N THR A 12 40.33 22.94 17.95
CA THR A 12 40.69 22.66 16.55
C THR A 12 40.64 21.16 16.32
N CYS A 13 39.70 20.69 15.48
CA CYS A 13 39.73 19.36 14.96
C CYS A 13 40.50 19.35 13.63
N THR A 14 41.64 18.68 13.60
CA THR A 14 42.44 18.40 12.40
C THR A 14 41.89 17.16 11.70
N PRO A 15 41.70 17.16 10.38
CA PRO A 15 41.33 15.95 9.66
C PRO A 15 42.53 15.07 9.34
N PRO A 16 42.40 13.75 9.24
CA PRO A 16 43.51 12.85 8.94
C PRO A 16 43.92 12.90 7.46
N LEU A 17 45.22 12.95 7.25
CA LEU A 17 45.89 12.84 5.95
C LEU A 17 45.62 11.48 5.31
N ILE A 18 45.01 11.46 4.15
CA ILE A 18 44.93 10.28 3.28
C ILE A 18 46.17 10.30 2.36
N LEU A 19 47.05 9.32 2.55
CA LEU A 19 48.23 9.05 1.71
C LEU A 19 47.78 8.71 0.27
N ARG A 20 48.13 9.59 -0.67
CA ARG A 20 48.07 9.29 -2.10
C ARG A 20 49.32 8.46 -2.48
N ARG A 21 49.11 7.18 -2.80
CA ARG A 21 50.11 6.40 -3.54
C ARG A 21 50.02 6.75 -5.03
N ARG A 22 51.08 7.42 -5.53
CA ARG A 22 51.36 7.57 -6.96
C ARG A 22 52.03 6.29 -7.45
N HIS A 23 51.46 5.62 -8.44
CA HIS A 23 52.14 4.66 -9.27
C HIS A 23 52.60 5.37 -10.55
N GLU A 24 53.89 5.56 -10.66
CA GLU A 24 54.57 5.98 -11.90
C GLU A 24 54.65 4.77 -12.83
N ILE A 25 54.13 4.91 -14.05
CA ILE A 25 54.39 3.97 -15.15
C ILE A 25 55.42 4.67 -16.05
N ARG A 26 56.63 4.12 -16.07
CA ARG A 26 57.71 4.54 -16.92
C ARG A 26 57.41 4.15 -18.36
N ALA A 27 57.50 5.12 -19.26
CA ALA A 27 57.61 4.93 -20.69
C ALA A 27 59.01 4.48 -21.05
N VAL A 28 59.13 3.40 -21.80
CA VAL A 28 60.37 3.03 -22.47
C VAL A 28 60.19 3.22 -23.96
N LEU A 29 60.83 4.26 -24.47
CA LEU A 29 61.10 4.46 -25.90
C LEU A 29 62.35 3.65 -26.26
N LEU A 30 62.26 2.84 -27.32
CA LEU A 30 63.45 2.44 -28.06
C LEU A 30 63.07 2.25 -29.53
N GLY A 31 63.56 3.23 -30.31
CA GLY A 31 63.61 3.15 -31.74
C GLY A 31 64.84 2.37 -32.24
N THR A 32 64.73 1.73 -33.35
CA THR A 32 65.87 1.45 -34.22
C THR A 32 65.46 1.46 -35.68
N VAL A 33 66.16 2.33 -36.39
CA VAL A 33 66.25 2.50 -37.83
C VAL A 33 67.13 1.40 -38.36
N ALA A 34 66.77 0.75 -39.48
CA ALA A 34 67.75 0.21 -40.41
C ALA A 34 67.17 0.16 -41.81
N ALA A 35 67.88 0.83 -42.70
CA ALA A 35 67.65 0.96 -44.13
C ALA A 35 68.49 -0.09 -44.92
N LEU A 36 68.18 -0.16 -46.25
CA LEU A 36 68.83 -0.78 -47.36
C LEU A 36 68.62 -2.31 -47.56
N ALA A 37 68.34 -2.78 -48.75
CA ALA A 37 68.87 -2.50 -50.10
C ALA A 37 67.98 -3.10 -51.19
N LEU A 38 67.89 -2.39 -52.25
CA LEU A 38 67.79 -2.68 -53.68
C LEU A 38 67.92 -4.16 -54.18
N ALA A 39 67.06 -4.43 -55.13
CA ALA A 39 67.28 -4.96 -56.46
C ALA A 39 66.36 -6.19 -56.80
N GLY A 40 65.67 -6.07 -57.90
CA GLY A 40 65.19 -7.25 -58.62
C GLY A 40 63.85 -7.08 -59.28
N MET A 41 63.85 -6.65 -60.52
CA MET A 41 62.68 -6.65 -61.47
C MET A 41 61.83 -7.92 -61.43
N ASN A 42 60.51 -7.80 -61.47
CA ASN A 42 59.79 -8.33 -62.63
C ASN A 42 58.35 -7.85 -62.70
N VAL A 43 57.95 -7.68 -63.92
CA VAL A 43 56.70 -7.21 -64.46
C VAL A 43 55.54 -8.19 -64.15
N GLY A 44 54.38 -7.69 -63.80
CA GLY A 44 53.16 -8.50 -63.93
C GLY A 44 52.05 -8.16 -62.96
N GLY A 45 51.02 -7.48 -63.46
CA GLY A 45 49.70 -7.47 -62.86
C GLY A 45 49.37 -6.37 -61.86
N ILE A 46 48.96 -5.24 -62.38
CA ILE A 46 48.29 -4.23 -61.58
C ILE A 46 46.86 -4.75 -61.20
N SER A 47 46.76 -5.45 -60.09
CA SER A 47 45.49 -5.63 -59.44
C SER A 47 45.15 -4.37 -58.65
N GLN A 48 44.23 -3.58 -59.16
CA GLN A 48 43.63 -2.49 -58.41
C GLN A 48 42.95 -3.07 -57.16
N ALA A 49 43.61 -2.99 -56.04
CA ALA A 49 42.94 -3.16 -54.75
C ALA A 49 41.92 -2.03 -54.62
N ARG A 50 40.69 -2.38 -54.91
CA ARG A 50 39.52 -1.55 -54.62
C ARG A 50 39.47 -1.44 -53.13
N ALA A 51 39.83 -0.29 -52.53
CA ALA A 51 39.60 0.01 -51.16
C ALA A 51 38.08 -0.13 -50.95
N ALA A 52 37.70 -1.20 -50.27
CA ALA A 52 36.35 -1.33 -49.75
C ALA A 52 36.17 -0.21 -48.74
N THR A 53 35.53 0.87 -49.16
CA THR A 53 35.01 1.88 -48.25
C THR A 53 33.97 1.14 -47.43
N THR A 54 34.35 0.71 -46.25
CA THR A 54 33.42 0.33 -45.20
C THR A 54 32.60 1.57 -44.93
N GLN A 55 31.40 1.67 -45.55
CA GLN A 55 30.38 2.56 -45.07
C GLN A 55 30.15 2.16 -43.64
N SER A 56 30.66 2.95 -42.70
CA SER A 56 30.15 2.93 -41.34
C SER A 56 28.66 3.14 -41.48
N GLU A 57 27.89 2.07 -41.22
CA GLU A 57 26.45 2.23 -40.95
C GLU A 57 26.39 3.28 -39.86
N VAL A 58 25.91 4.45 -40.20
CA VAL A 58 25.51 5.49 -39.29
C VAL A 58 24.44 4.82 -38.45
N THR A 59 24.82 4.32 -37.29
CA THR A 59 23.88 3.89 -36.27
C THR A 59 22.91 5.05 -36.15
N GLN A 60 21.69 4.86 -36.58
CA GLN A 60 20.64 5.87 -36.42
C GLN A 60 20.69 6.25 -34.94
N ALA A 61 21.11 7.47 -34.66
CA ALA A 61 21.06 8.02 -33.33
C ALA A 61 19.62 7.85 -32.87
N VAL A 62 19.38 6.97 -31.91
CA VAL A 62 18.08 6.80 -31.27
C VAL A 62 17.75 8.19 -30.75
N SER A 63 16.80 8.87 -31.37
CA SER A 63 16.35 10.17 -30.91
C SER A 63 15.97 10.03 -29.44
N PRO A 64 16.36 10.96 -28.56
CA PRO A 64 15.98 10.90 -27.16
C PRO A 64 14.48 10.77 -27.07
N VAL A 65 13.99 9.89 -26.21
CA VAL A 65 12.55 9.65 -26.01
C VAL A 65 11.92 10.98 -25.59
N SER A 66 11.04 11.53 -26.43
CA SER A 66 10.25 12.71 -26.12
C SER A 66 8.81 12.30 -25.82
N PHE A 67 8.23 12.87 -24.79
CA PHE A 67 6.83 12.68 -24.43
C PHE A 67 5.95 13.86 -24.86
N ALA A 68 6.50 14.84 -25.59
CA ALA A 68 5.79 16.06 -25.97
C ALA A 68 4.49 15.76 -26.72
N ASP A 69 4.53 14.89 -27.74
CA ASP A 69 3.36 14.53 -28.53
C ASP A 69 2.27 13.85 -27.70
N VAL A 70 2.68 12.99 -26.74
CA VAL A 70 1.75 12.33 -25.82
C VAL A 70 1.09 13.36 -24.90
N VAL A 71 1.88 14.29 -24.35
CA VAL A 71 1.40 15.35 -23.46
C VAL A 71 0.42 16.25 -24.19
N ASP A 72 0.75 16.70 -25.40
CA ASP A 72 -0.14 17.55 -26.21
C ASP A 72 -1.47 16.84 -26.55
N HIS A 73 -1.41 15.52 -26.72
CA HIS A 73 -2.62 14.72 -26.97
C HIS A 73 -3.50 14.59 -25.72
N VAL A 74 -2.95 14.46 -24.51
CA VAL A 74 -3.73 14.11 -23.31
C VAL A 74 -4.06 15.29 -22.40
N ARG A 75 -3.29 16.41 -22.48
CA ARG A 75 -3.39 17.53 -21.53
C ARG A 75 -4.80 18.14 -21.48
N GLY A 76 -5.48 18.25 -22.61
CA GLY A 76 -6.84 18.81 -22.69
C GLY A 76 -7.91 18.00 -21.94
N ALA A 77 -7.60 16.74 -21.60
CA ALA A 77 -8.47 15.91 -20.79
C ALA A 77 -8.14 15.98 -19.28
N VAL A 78 -7.01 16.58 -18.88
CA VAL A 78 -6.60 16.66 -17.47
C VAL A 78 -7.07 17.98 -16.86
N VAL A 79 -7.78 17.89 -15.74
CA VAL A 79 -8.50 19.00 -15.14
C VAL A 79 -8.06 19.25 -13.71
N SER A 80 -8.27 20.48 -13.21
CA SER A 80 -8.17 20.79 -11.78
C SER A 80 -9.53 20.62 -11.13
N VAL A 81 -9.58 19.90 -10.01
CA VAL A 81 -10.79 19.71 -9.20
C VAL A 81 -10.65 20.58 -7.96
N LYS A 82 -11.60 21.49 -7.75
CA LYS A 82 -11.69 22.36 -6.56
C LYS A 82 -12.96 22.07 -5.82
N VAL A 83 -12.86 21.92 -4.50
CA VAL A 83 -14.00 21.65 -3.64
C VAL A 83 -14.08 22.70 -2.54
N LYS A 84 -15.31 23.01 -2.14
CA LYS A 84 -15.59 23.75 -0.92
C LYS A 84 -16.14 22.77 0.11
N THR A 85 -15.60 22.79 1.30
CA THR A 85 -16.10 22.08 2.46
C THR A 85 -16.60 23.09 3.49
N THR A 86 -17.68 22.77 4.16
CA THR A 86 -18.15 23.55 5.31
C THR A 86 -17.85 22.73 6.55
N GLU A 87 -16.87 23.15 7.32
CA GLU A 87 -16.65 22.60 8.65
C GLU A 87 -17.75 23.14 9.57
N ALA A 88 -18.56 22.24 10.15
CA ALA A 88 -19.46 22.59 11.23
C ALA A 88 -18.61 22.98 12.46
N PRO A 89 -18.97 24.03 13.23
CA PRO A 89 -18.33 24.27 14.49
C PRO A 89 -18.79 23.21 15.49
N ASP A 90 -17.84 22.66 16.24
CA ASP A 90 -18.00 21.78 17.39
C ASP A 90 -18.35 20.30 17.15
N SER A 91 -17.34 19.56 16.93
CA SER A 91 -17.02 18.36 17.73
C SER A 91 -15.49 18.23 17.75
N GLU A 92 -14.94 18.11 18.95
CA GLU A 92 -13.57 17.68 19.21
C GLU A 92 -13.44 16.19 18.80
N ASP A 93 -13.75 15.88 17.55
CA ASP A 93 -13.49 14.58 16.96
C ASP A 93 -12.30 14.74 16.04
N GLU A 94 -11.23 14.11 16.44
CA GLU A 94 -10.04 13.87 15.63
C GLU A 94 -10.47 13.50 14.21
N LEU A 95 -9.91 14.22 13.23
CA LEU A 95 -9.96 13.82 11.83
C LEU A 95 -9.58 12.35 11.75
N GLU A 96 -10.57 11.48 11.56
CA GLU A 96 -10.33 10.07 11.24
C GLU A 96 -9.58 10.00 9.90
N THR A 97 -8.27 10.09 10.02
CA THR A 97 -7.39 9.56 8.98
C THR A 97 -7.72 8.07 8.82
N PRO A 98 -7.66 7.50 7.61
CA PRO A 98 -7.72 6.04 7.44
C PRO A 98 -6.82 5.42 8.49
N HIS A 99 -7.27 4.36 9.19
CA HIS A 99 -6.54 3.71 10.27
C HIS A 99 -5.12 3.34 9.85
N ILE A 100 -4.25 4.31 9.96
CA ILE A 100 -2.83 4.20 9.71
C ILE A 100 -2.21 4.08 11.10
N THR A 101 -1.51 3.01 11.33
CA THR A 101 -0.85 2.72 12.61
C THR A 101 0.00 3.90 13.04
N PRO A 102 -0.04 4.37 14.31
CA PRO A 102 0.81 5.46 14.77
C PRO A 102 2.28 5.21 14.45
N GLY A 103 2.88 6.11 13.62
CA GLY A 103 4.26 5.97 13.14
C GLY A 103 4.41 5.60 11.67
N ASP A 104 3.32 5.33 10.94
CA ASP A 104 3.34 5.08 9.50
C ASP A 104 3.75 6.36 8.74
N PRO A 105 4.63 6.27 7.73
CA PRO A 105 4.97 7.40 6.86
C PRO A 105 3.79 8.05 6.17
N LEU A 106 2.71 7.30 5.93
CA LEU A 106 1.46 7.80 5.36
C LEU A 106 0.64 8.65 6.34
N GLU A 107 0.68 8.37 7.63
CA GLU A 107 0.06 9.22 8.66
C GLU A 107 0.59 10.66 8.56
N ARG A 108 1.90 10.82 8.39
CA ARG A 108 2.53 12.14 8.23
C ARG A 108 2.12 12.84 6.94
N PHE A 109 1.92 12.07 5.87
CA PHE A 109 1.44 12.61 4.60
C PHE A 109 0.02 13.16 4.75
N PHE A 110 -0.91 12.40 5.32
CA PHE A 110 -2.30 12.83 5.52
C PHE A 110 -2.45 13.90 6.61
N LYS A 111 -1.73 13.82 7.74
CA LYS A 111 -1.69 14.89 8.75
C LYS A 111 -1.17 16.21 8.18
N HIS A 112 -0.13 16.15 7.35
CA HIS A 112 0.43 17.36 6.74
C HIS A 112 -0.48 17.96 5.64
N PHE A 113 -1.42 17.18 5.11
CA PHE A 113 -2.48 17.71 4.23
C PHE A 113 -3.60 18.42 5.01
N GLY A 114 -3.78 18.10 6.30
CA GLY A 114 -4.83 18.68 7.17
C GLY A 114 -4.38 19.85 8.07
N GLU A 115 -3.07 20.06 8.27
CA GLU A 115 -2.54 20.96 9.31
C GLU A 115 -2.01 22.32 8.81
N GLU A 116 -2.74 23.03 7.95
CA GLU A 116 -2.53 24.48 7.85
C GLU A 116 -3.81 25.24 8.22
N GLY A 117 -4.04 25.44 9.52
CA GLY A 117 -5.11 26.33 9.92
C GLY A 117 -5.75 26.15 11.28
N SER A 118 -4.99 26.02 12.37
CA SER A 118 -5.57 26.15 13.70
C SER A 118 -5.38 27.57 14.25
N HIS A 119 -6.34 28.47 13.99
CA HIS A 119 -6.68 29.59 14.86
C HIS A 119 -8.16 29.95 14.75
N HIS A 120 -8.87 29.77 15.85
CA HIS A 120 -10.15 30.36 16.29
C HIS A 120 -11.22 30.78 15.26
N VAL A 121 -12.28 29.98 15.19
CA VAL A 121 -13.72 30.25 15.26
C VAL A 121 -14.29 31.34 14.35
N LYS A 122 -14.65 30.88 13.17
CA LYS A 122 -15.86 31.19 12.35
C LYS A 122 -16.00 30.02 11.38
N PRO A 123 -17.18 29.71 10.84
CA PRO A 123 -17.26 28.66 9.83
C PRO A 123 -16.36 29.07 8.66
N HIS A 124 -15.18 28.48 8.59
CA HIS A 124 -14.23 28.69 7.51
C HIS A 124 -14.58 27.73 6.39
N VAL A 125 -14.91 28.29 5.22
CA VAL A 125 -14.99 27.52 3.99
C VAL A 125 -13.56 27.13 3.62
N THR A 126 -13.20 25.89 3.91
CA THR A 126 -11.90 25.35 3.52
C THR A 126 -11.98 24.92 2.05
N GLN A 127 -10.95 25.24 1.26
CA GLN A 127 -10.86 24.83 -0.14
C GLN A 127 -9.80 23.74 -0.26
N ALA A 128 -10.23 22.54 -0.64
CA ALA A 128 -9.31 21.48 -1.08
C ALA A 128 -9.20 21.47 -2.61
N GLN A 129 -8.06 21.02 -3.10
CA GLN A 129 -7.76 21.00 -4.52
C GLN A 129 -6.94 19.77 -4.91
N GLY A 130 -7.32 19.17 -6.05
CA GLY A 130 -6.61 18.05 -6.65
C GLY A 130 -6.71 18.12 -8.18
N SER A 131 -6.37 17.03 -8.81
CA SER A 131 -6.50 16.81 -10.24
C SER A 131 -7.59 15.79 -10.55
N GLY A 132 -8.00 15.74 -11.79
CA GLY A 132 -8.87 14.70 -12.35
C GLY A 132 -8.66 14.60 -13.85
N PHE A 133 -9.36 13.69 -14.50
CA PHE A 133 -9.31 13.55 -15.95
C PHE A 133 -10.64 13.10 -16.51
N LEU A 134 -10.96 13.62 -17.69
CA LEU A 134 -12.15 13.28 -18.46
C LEU A 134 -11.99 11.91 -19.11
N ILE A 135 -13.00 11.06 -18.94
CA ILE A 135 -13.05 9.69 -19.48
C ILE A 135 -14.13 9.51 -20.56
N SER A 136 -14.87 10.58 -20.85
CA SER A 136 -15.92 10.56 -21.88
C SER A 136 -16.21 11.95 -22.40
N SER A 137 -16.66 12.02 -23.65
CA SER A 137 -16.98 13.28 -24.32
C SER A 137 -18.15 14.05 -23.72
N ASP A 138 -18.99 13.38 -22.94
CA ASP A 138 -20.14 13.98 -22.25
C ASP A 138 -19.78 14.52 -20.84
N GLY A 139 -18.50 14.42 -20.41
CA GLY A 139 -17.99 15.11 -19.22
C GLY A 139 -18.01 14.30 -17.93
N TYR A 140 -17.82 12.98 -17.99
CA TYR A 140 -17.46 12.18 -16.79
C TYR A 140 -15.99 12.37 -16.47
N ILE A 141 -15.68 12.56 -15.17
CA ILE A 141 -14.33 12.81 -14.65
C ILE A 141 -14.03 11.82 -13.54
N VAL A 142 -12.83 11.26 -13.59
CA VAL A 142 -12.25 10.45 -12.51
C VAL A 142 -11.33 11.32 -11.67
N THR A 143 -11.40 11.15 -10.34
CA THR A 143 -10.50 11.74 -9.37
C THR A 143 -10.40 10.83 -8.14
N ASN A 144 -9.63 11.22 -7.11
CA ASN A 144 -9.62 10.48 -5.85
C ASN A 144 -10.82 10.86 -4.95
N ASN A 145 -11.23 9.90 -4.09
CA ASN A 145 -12.27 10.14 -3.09
C ASN A 145 -11.84 11.23 -2.10
N HIS A 146 -10.61 11.17 -1.57
CA HIS A 146 -10.12 12.15 -0.60
C HIS A 146 -10.10 13.59 -1.14
N VAL A 147 -10.05 13.79 -2.48
CA VAL A 147 -10.13 15.12 -3.10
C VAL A 147 -11.53 15.72 -2.98
N VAL A 148 -12.58 14.89 -2.97
CA VAL A 148 -13.98 15.32 -2.97
C VAL A 148 -14.75 14.95 -1.69
N GLU A 149 -14.06 14.36 -0.71
CA GLU A 149 -14.65 13.99 0.57
C GLU A 149 -15.17 15.24 1.31
N ASN A 150 -16.36 15.13 1.90
CA ASN A 150 -17.06 16.22 2.57
C ASN A 150 -17.32 17.48 1.72
N ALA A 151 -17.22 17.36 0.38
CA ALA A 151 -17.45 18.48 -0.53
C ALA A 151 -18.93 18.88 -0.55
N THR A 152 -19.20 20.16 -0.25
CA THR A 152 -20.52 20.78 -0.43
C THR A 152 -20.72 21.33 -1.85
N GLU A 153 -19.63 21.72 -2.49
CA GLU A 153 -19.61 22.23 -3.85
C GLU A 153 -18.34 21.77 -4.58
N VAL A 154 -18.51 21.26 -5.81
CA VAL A 154 -17.40 20.84 -6.67
C VAL A 154 -17.37 21.68 -7.92
N SER A 155 -16.22 22.23 -8.26
CA SER A 155 -15.94 22.94 -9.49
C SER A 155 -14.69 22.38 -10.18
N VAL A 156 -14.72 22.35 -11.50
CA VAL A 156 -13.65 21.82 -12.34
C VAL A 156 -13.12 22.93 -13.23
N THR A 157 -11.80 23.14 -13.22
CA THR A 157 -11.14 24.03 -14.17
C THR A 157 -10.56 23.18 -15.30
N LEU A 158 -11.02 23.44 -16.52
CA LEU A 158 -10.55 22.80 -17.75
C LEU A 158 -9.18 23.36 -18.17
N ASP A 159 -8.54 22.76 -19.19
CA ASP A 159 -7.23 23.19 -19.70
C ASP A 159 -7.26 24.62 -20.31
N ASP A 160 -8.38 25.02 -20.88
CA ASP A 160 -8.63 26.39 -21.38
C ASP A 160 -8.89 27.45 -20.30
N GLY A 161 -8.84 27.06 -19.03
CA GLY A 161 -9.09 27.92 -17.87
C GLY A 161 -10.58 28.09 -17.52
N LYS A 162 -11.50 27.49 -18.28
CA LYS A 162 -12.94 27.57 -18.02
C LYS A 162 -13.30 26.80 -16.76
N ILE A 163 -14.04 27.43 -15.86
CA ILE A 163 -14.55 26.80 -14.63
C ILE A 163 -15.96 26.28 -14.87
N VAL A 164 -16.18 25.01 -14.63
CA VAL A 164 -17.45 24.33 -14.84
C VAL A 164 -17.87 23.65 -13.53
N PRO A 165 -19.09 23.89 -13.01
CA PRO A 165 -19.60 23.15 -11.88
C PRO A 165 -19.75 21.66 -12.18
N ALA A 166 -19.50 20.81 -11.20
CA ALA A 166 -19.65 19.35 -11.30
C ALA A 166 -20.53 18.80 -10.17
N THR A 167 -21.04 17.60 -10.37
CA THR A 167 -21.72 16.79 -9.35
C THR A 167 -20.93 15.52 -9.09
N ILE A 168 -20.90 15.07 -7.85
CA ILE A 168 -20.39 13.76 -7.48
C ILE A 168 -21.46 12.73 -7.89
N VAL A 169 -21.08 11.79 -8.76
CA VAL A 169 -21.92 10.67 -9.19
C VAL A 169 -21.85 9.56 -8.16
N GLY A 170 -20.67 9.32 -7.62
CA GLY A 170 -20.42 8.35 -6.55
C GLY A 170 -18.95 8.36 -6.13
N THR A 171 -18.71 7.80 -4.95
CA THR A 171 -17.39 7.67 -4.36
C THR A 171 -17.17 6.27 -3.84
N ASP A 172 -15.91 5.86 -3.76
CA ASP A 172 -15.47 4.62 -3.15
C ASP A 172 -14.25 4.87 -2.25
N LYS A 173 -14.50 5.00 -0.97
CA LYS A 173 -13.45 5.22 0.04
C LYS A 173 -12.41 4.11 0.07
N LYS A 174 -12.82 2.86 -0.19
CA LYS A 174 -11.94 1.68 -0.05
C LYS A 174 -10.89 1.55 -1.16
N THR A 175 -11.09 2.19 -2.30
CA THR A 175 -10.09 2.31 -3.37
C THR A 175 -9.67 3.75 -3.64
N ASP A 176 -10.14 4.70 -2.82
CA ASP A 176 -9.86 6.13 -2.95
C ASP A 176 -10.20 6.68 -4.35
N LEU A 177 -11.34 6.30 -4.93
CA LEU A 177 -11.80 6.77 -6.24
C LEU A 177 -13.14 7.50 -6.16
N ALA A 178 -13.32 8.50 -7.03
CA ALA A 178 -14.57 9.22 -7.21
C ALA A 178 -14.86 9.45 -8.69
N LEU A 179 -16.16 9.43 -9.02
CA LEU A 179 -16.68 9.78 -10.33
C LEU A 179 -17.48 11.08 -10.24
N LEU A 180 -17.11 12.05 -11.06
CA LEU A 180 -17.81 13.33 -11.18
C LEU A 180 -18.49 13.44 -12.55
N LYS A 181 -19.48 14.33 -12.63
CA LYS A 181 -20.16 14.70 -13.86
C LYS A 181 -20.22 16.21 -13.99
N LEU A 182 -19.73 16.75 -15.09
CA LEU A 182 -19.89 18.18 -15.42
C LEU A 182 -21.37 18.52 -15.58
N LYS A 183 -21.82 19.62 -14.96
CA LYS A 183 -23.20 20.11 -15.05
C LYS A 183 -23.48 20.79 -16.40
N GLN A 184 -22.45 21.28 -17.07
CA GLN A 184 -22.57 21.92 -18.39
C GLN A 184 -22.44 20.87 -19.47
N GLY A 185 -23.41 20.81 -20.39
CA GLY A 185 -23.31 20.00 -21.61
C GLY A 185 -22.24 20.55 -22.54
N GLY A 186 -21.66 19.68 -23.36
CA GLY A 186 -20.63 20.02 -24.34
C GLY A 186 -19.97 18.75 -24.87
N THR A 187 -19.02 18.94 -25.79
CA THR A 187 -18.14 17.87 -26.24
C THR A 187 -16.75 18.15 -25.67
N TYR A 188 -16.28 17.25 -24.81
CA TYR A 188 -15.01 17.36 -24.10
C TYR A 188 -13.98 16.39 -24.67
N GLN A 189 -12.72 16.81 -24.70
CA GLN A 189 -11.61 15.90 -24.95
C GLN A 189 -11.50 14.94 -23.77
N PHE A 190 -11.30 13.66 -24.02
CA PHE A 190 -11.20 12.63 -23.00
C PHE A 190 -10.08 11.65 -23.31
N VAL A 191 -9.68 10.87 -22.34
CA VAL A 191 -8.65 9.83 -22.46
C VAL A 191 -9.23 8.46 -22.15
N GLU A 192 -8.58 7.43 -22.68
CA GLU A 192 -8.96 6.04 -22.48
C GLU A 192 -8.02 5.34 -21.51
N PHE A 193 -8.56 4.37 -20.78
CA PHE A 193 -7.76 3.48 -19.96
C PHE A 193 -7.00 2.46 -20.82
N ALA A 194 -5.79 2.12 -20.38
CA ALA A 194 -5.01 1.03 -20.99
C ALA A 194 -5.74 -0.31 -20.82
N LYS A 195 -5.71 -1.13 -21.86
CA LYS A 195 -6.34 -2.47 -21.86
C LYS A 195 -5.47 -3.53 -21.21
N SER A 196 -4.18 -3.28 -21.10
CA SER A 196 -3.20 -4.20 -20.50
C SER A 196 -2.56 -3.56 -19.28
N THR A 197 -2.31 -4.38 -18.27
CA THR A 197 -1.58 -3.96 -17.06
C THR A 197 -0.13 -3.67 -17.42
N PRO A 198 0.44 -2.52 -17.01
CA PRO A 198 1.79 -2.13 -17.36
C PRO A 198 2.82 -3.08 -16.69
N ARG A 199 3.95 -3.30 -17.35
CA ARG A 199 5.06 -4.08 -16.79
C ARG A 199 6.02 -3.18 -16.02
N VAL A 200 6.71 -3.75 -15.05
CA VAL A 200 7.83 -3.08 -14.37
C VAL A 200 8.89 -2.71 -15.40
N GLY A 201 9.38 -1.46 -15.34
CA GLY A 201 10.34 -0.87 -16.28
C GLY A 201 9.70 -0.12 -17.46
N GLU A 202 8.39 -0.22 -17.69
CA GLU A 202 7.72 0.59 -18.72
C GLU A 202 7.63 2.05 -18.31
N TRP A 203 7.75 2.95 -19.29
CA TRP A 203 7.61 4.39 -19.10
C TRP A 203 6.22 4.76 -18.58
N VAL A 204 6.20 5.69 -17.65
CA VAL A 204 4.99 6.30 -17.11
C VAL A 204 5.12 7.82 -17.10
N ILE A 205 4.06 8.51 -17.49
CA ILE A 205 3.97 9.96 -17.54
C ILE A 205 2.84 10.35 -16.56
N ALA A 206 3.19 10.93 -15.42
CA ALA A 206 2.20 11.43 -14.48
C ALA A 206 1.83 12.87 -14.83
N VAL A 207 0.52 13.12 -14.99
CA VAL A 207 0.00 14.44 -15.34
C VAL A 207 -0.98 14.88 -14.26
N GLY A 208 -0.85 16.12 -13.82
CA GLY A 208 -1.78 16.77 -12.94
C GLY A 208 -2.05 18.19 -13.38
N ASN A 209 -3.09 18.81 -12.87
CA ASN A 209 -3.37 20.22 -13.09
C ASN A 209 -3.58 20.94 -11.75
N PRO A 210 -2.58 20.90 -10.85
CA PRO A 210 -2.66 21.63 -9.60
C PRO A 210 -2.82 23.12 -9.93
N PHE A 211 -3.78 23.76 -9.32
CA PHE A 211 -4.06 25.19 -9.47
C PHE A 211 -4.75 25.64 -10.78
N GLY A 212 -4.96 24.76 -11.77
CA GLY A 212 -5.59 25.12 -13.05
C GLY A 212 -4.72 26.03 -13.93
N LEU A 213 -3.38 25.89 -13.82
CA LEU A 213 -2.39 26.72 -14.50
C LEU A 213 -1.81 26.07 -15.78
N GLY A 214 -2.51 25.10 -16.37
CA GLY A 214 -2.07 24.47 -17.63
C GLY A 214 -1.30 23.15 -17.47
N GLY A 215 -1.39 22.52 -16.30
CA GLY A 215 -0.88 21.17 -16.06
C GLY A 215 0.59 21.10 -15.63
N THR A 216 0.91 20.03 -14.92
CA THR A 216 2.27 19.62 -14.52
C THR A 216 2.50 18.22 -15.04
N VAL A 217 3.64 17.99 -15.69
CA VAL A 217 4.03 16.71 -16.28
C VAL A 217 5.32 16.24 -15.66
N THR A 218 5.33 15.00 -15.21
CA THR A 218 6.54 14.31 -14.78
C THR A 218 6.63 12.95 -15.45
N ALA A 219 7.82 12.41 -15.63
CA ALA A 219 8.03 11.10 -16.26
C ALA A 219 8.97 10.24 -15.43
N GLY A 220 8.74 8.95 -15.51
CA GLY A 220 9.50 7.91 -14.83
C GLY A 220 9.12 6.54 -15.38
N ILE A 221 9.25 5.50 -14.55
CA ILE A 221 8.90 4.12 -14.89
C ILE A 221 7.95 3.51 -13.85
N ILE A 222 7.31 2.43 -14.22
CA ILE A 222 6.67 1.53 -13.27
C ILE A 222 7.76 0.80 -12.49
N SER A 223 7.94 1.15 -11.21
CA SER A 223 8.99 0.57 -10.36
C SER A 223 8.59 -0.77 -9.74
N ALA A 224 7.29 -0.94 -9.44
CA ALA A 224 6.73 -2.19 -8.90
C ALA A 224 5.21 -2.24 -9.12
N ARG A 225 4.63 -3.42 -8.86
CA ARG A 225 3.19 -3.67 -8.92
C ARG A 225 2.73 -4.40 -7.66
N GLY A 226 1.44 -4.33 -7.36
CA GLY A 226 0.87 -5.04 -6.21
C GLY A 226 1.38 -4.51 -4.86
N ARG A 227 1.72 -3.20 -4.80
CA ARG A 227 2.21 -2.61 -3.56
C ARG A 227 1.08 -2.44 -2.56
N ASP A 228 1.41 -2.86 -1.37
CA ASP A 228 0.69 -2.60 -0.15
C ASP A 228 1.30 -1.38 0.53
N ILE A 229 0.47 -0.42 0.85
CA ILE A 229 0.88 0.81 1.51
C ILE A 229 0.14 1.04 2.84
N GLY A 230 -0.65 0.05 3.28
CA GLY A 230 -1.41 0.13 4.52
C GLY A 230 -2.71 0.94 4.39
N ALA A 231 -3.13 1.33 3.19
CA ALA A 231 -4.34 2.11 2.98
C ALA A 231 -5.63 1.27 3.08
N GLY A 232 -5.53 -0.07 2.99
CA GLY A 232 -6.69 -0.92 3.15
C GLY A 232 -6.55 -2.34 2.63
N PRO A 233 -7.60 -3.17 2.83
CA PRO A 233 -7.58 -4.58 2.45
C PRO A 233 -7.55 -4.82 0.93
N TYR A 234 -7.76 -3.79 0.13
CA TYR A 234 -7.79 -3.85 -1.33
C TYR A 234 -6.56 -3.23 -1.99
N ASP A 235 -5.51 -2.95 -1.20
CA ASP A 235 -4.27 -2.37 -1.68
C ASP A 235 -3.65 -3.19 -2.81
N ASP A 236 -3.40 -2.51 -3.94
CA ASP A 236 -2.83 -3.09 -5.15
C ASP A 236 -2.18 -2.01 -6.01
N PHE A 237 -1.37 -1.15 -5.40
CA PHE A 237 -0.87 0.02 -6.09
C PHE A 237 0.24 -0.30 -7.09
N LEU A 238 0.27 0.47 -8.17
CA LEU A 238 1.47 0.65 -8.99
C LEU A 238 2.41 1.59 -8.24
N GLN A 239 3.66 1.18 -8.06
CA GLN A 239 4.71 2.09 -7.62
C GLN A 239 5.36 2.71 -8.85
N ILE A 240 5.49 4.04 -8.85
CA ILE A 240 6.12 4.82 -9.92
C ILE A 240 7.21 5.71 -9.35
N ASP A 241 8.26 5.97 -10.12
CA ASP A 241 9.31 6.92 -9.74
C ASP A 241 9.13 8.30 -10.41
N ALA A 242 8.15 8.44 -11.31
CA ALA A 242 7.71 9.75 -11.77
C ALA A 242 7.34 10.63 -10.55
N PRO A 243 7.91 11.82 -10.41
CA PRO A 243 7.63 12.69 -9.27
C PRO A 243 6.14 13.04 -9.19
N VAL A 244 5.50 12.62 -8.09
CA VAL A 244 4.13 13.01 -7.73
C VAL A 244 4.22 13.95 -6.53
N ASN A 245 3.55 15.08 -6.60
CA ASN A 245 3.50 16.09 -5.55
C ASN A 245 2.05 16.51 -5.29
N ARG A 246 1.85 17.37 -4.26
CA ARG A 246 0.55 17.94 -3.93
C ARG A 246 -0.15 18.52 -5.16
N GLY A 247 -1.41 18.15 -5.35
CA GLY A 247 -2.25 18.56 -6.47
C GLY A 247 -2.23 17.60 -7.67
N ASN A 248 -1.29 16.66 -7.77
CA ASN A 248 -1.32 15.61 -8.80
C ASN A 248 -2.26 14.45 -8.42
N SER A 249 -2.68 14.35 -7.14
CA SER A 249 -3.65 13.34 -6.68
C SER A 249 -4.95 13.45 -7.46
N GLY A 250 -5.49 12.31 -7.90
CA GLY A 250 -6.64 12.21 -8.77
C GLY A 250 -6.32 12.38 -10.27
N GLY A 251 -5.13 12.86 -10.61
CA GLY A 251 -4.65 12.95 -11.98
C GLY A 251 -4.21 11.60 -12.55
N PRO A 252 -4.15 11.46 -13.88
CA PRO A 252 -3.78 10.22 -14.53
C PRO A 252 -2.27 10.02 -14.60
N SER A 253 -1.87 8.75 -14.59
CA SER A 253 -0.59 8.26 -15.08
C SER A 253 -0.82 7.59 -16.44
N PHE A 254 -0.08 8.01 -17.46
CA PHE A 254 -0.18 7.50 -18.83
C PHE A 254 0.99 6.60 -19.21
N ASN A 255 0.74 5.70 -20.16
CA ASN A 255 1.80 5.03 -20.93
C ASN A 255 2.29 5.91 -22.07
N SER A 256 3.28 5.42 -22.84
CA SER A 256 3.82 6.11 -24.02
C SER A 256 2.81 6.25 -25.19
N GLN A 257 1.65 5.60 -25.11
CA GLN A 257 0.56 5.71 -26.08
C GLN A 257 -0.53 6.71 -25.65
N GLY A 258 -0.38 7.37 -24.49
CA GLY A 258 -1.37 8.30 -23.94
C GLY A 258 -2.59 7.62 -23.32
N GLN A 259 -2.50 6.33 -23.00
CA GLN A 259 -3.56 5.59 -22.29
C GLN A 259 -3.30 5.63 -20.79
N VAL A 260 -4.36 5.76 -20.00
CA VAL A 260 -4.28 5.80 -18.53
C VAL A 260 -3.93 4.42 -18.01
N VAL A 261 -2.78 4.28 -17.33
CA VAL A 261 -2.33 3.06 -16.65
C VAL A 261 -2.64 3.10 -15.16
N GLY A 262 -2.90 4.28 -14.59
CA GLY A 262 -3.27 4.42 -13.19
C GLY A 262 -3.75 5.82 -12.82
N VAL A 263 -4.31 5.96 -11.62
CA VAL A 263 -4.74 7.22 -11.00
C VAL A 263 -3.78 7.54 -9.87
N ASN A 264 -3.06 8.67 -9.97
CA ASN A 264 -2.12 9.11 -8.93
C ASN A 264 -2.88 9.33 -7.61
N THR A 265 -2.39 8.79 -6.50
CA THR A 265 -3.09 8.90 -5.22
C THR A 265 -2.21 9.31 -4.05
N ALA A 266 -1.05 8.68 -3.86
CA ALA A 266 -0.20 8.86 -2.70
C ALA A 266 1.29 8.90 -3.05
N ILE A 267 2.09 9.37 -2.09
CA ILE A 267 3.55 9.26 -2.13
C ILE A 267 4.07 8.72 -0.79
N PHE A 268 5.18 8.00 -0.84
CA PHE A 268 5.97 7.79 0.35
C PHE A 268 6.95 8.96 0.48
N SER A 269 6.86 9.72 1.57
CA SER A 269 7.71 10.90 1.75
C SER A 269 7.98 11.19 3.23
N PRO A 270 9.23 11.24 3.66
CA PRO A 270 9.60 11.68 5.01
C PRO A 270 9.50 13.22 5.19
N SER A 271 9.46 13.99 4.09
CA SER A 271 9.52 15.47 4.10
C SER A 271 8.29 16.14 3.48
N GLY A 272 7.31 15.37 2.98
CA GLY A 272 6.14 15.89 2.27
C GLY A 272 6.34 16.16 0.77
N GLY A 273 7.58 16.12 0.25
CA GLY A 273 7.89 16.22 -1.18
C GLY A 273 8.22 14.86 -1.80
N SER A 274 8.17 14.76 -3.13
CA SER A 274 8.49 13.53 -3.85
C SER A 274 9.95 13.13 -3.65
N VAL A 275 10.18 11.87 -3.30
CA VAL A 275 11.51 11.23 -3.22
C VAL A 275 11.65 10.10 -4.25
N GLY A 276 10.82 10.10 -5.31
CA GLY A 276 10.82 9.05 -6.33
C GLY A 276 10.04 7.80 -5.95
N ILE A 277 9.14 7.89 -4.97
CA ILE A 277 8.25 6.80 -4.57
C ILE A 277 6.81 7.32 -4.58
N GLY A 278 6.17 7.19 -5.73
CA GLY A 278 4.76 7.51 -5.94
C GLY A 278 3.92 6.24 -6.09
N PHE A 279 2.63 6.36 -5.79
CA PHE A 279 1.66 5.28 -5.91
C PHE A 279 0.47 5.71 -6.75
N ALA A 280 0.05 4.82 -7.65
CA ALA A 280 -1.12 5.02 -8.49
C ALA A 280 -2.06 3.80 -8.40
N ILE A 281 -3.36 4.04 -8.37
CA ILE A 281 -4.39 3.01 -8.44
C ILE A 281 -4.39 2.45 -9.85
N PRO A 282 -4.26 1.13 -10.08
CA PRO A 282 -4.19 0.54 -11.41
C PRO A 282 -5.43 0.82 -12.27
N ALA A 283 -5.23 0.91 -13.57
CA ALA A 283 -6.30 1.21 -14.53
C ALA A 283 -7.44 0.18 -14.52
N ASP A 284 -7.15 -1.09 -14.36
CA ASP A 284 -8.14 -2.17 -14.26
C ASP A 284 -9.03 -2.03 -13.00
N THR A 285 -8.44 -1.72 -11.86
CA THR A 285 -9.17 -1.39 -10.63
C THR A 285 -10.03 -0.16 -10.85
N ALA A 286 -9.47 0.92 -11.42
CA ALA A 286 -10.20 2.16 -11.69
C ALA A 286 -11.38 1.94 -12.63
N GLN A 287 -11.21 1.21 -13.74
CA GLN A 287 -12.29 0.89 -14.67
C GLN A 287 -13.47 0.19 -14.01
N ASN A 288 -13.18 -0.86 -13.20
CA ASN A 288 -14.21 -1.64 -12.52
C ASN A 288 -15.00 -0.79 -11.52
N VAL A 289 -14.30 0.01 -10.72
CA VAL A 289 -14.92 0.91 -9.74
C VAL A 289 -15.75 1.98 -10.44
N ILE A 290 -15.20 2.66 -11.44
CA ILE A 290 -15.89 3.73 -12.18
C ILE A 290 -17.12 3.21 -12.90
N ALA A 291 -17.07 1.99 -13.47
CA ALA A 291 -18.25 1.37 -14.07
C ALA A 291 -19.37 1.16 -13.04
N ALA A 292 -19.04 0.67 -11.85
CA ALA A 292 -20.00 0.50 -10.75
C ALA A 292 -20.55 1.84 -10.24
N LEU A 293 -19.70 2.85 -10.07
CA LEU A 293 -20.13 4.20 -9.65
C LEU A 293 -21.05 4.85 -10.69
N LYS A 294 -20.77 4.65 -11.98
CA LYS A 294 -21.60 5.18 -13.07
C LYS A 294 -22.98 4.52 -13.10
N ASP A 295 -23.05 3.20 -12.86
CA ASP A 295 -24.30 2.41 -12.93
C ASP A 295 -25.17 2.57 -11.66
N LYS A 296 -24.54 2.55 -10.47
CA LYS A 296 -25.24 2.43 -9.18
C LYS A 296 -24.92 3.53 -8.18
N GLY A 297 -24.00 4.42 -8.47
CA GLY A 297 -23.52 5.44 -7.54
C GLY A 297 -22.65 4.90 -6.39
N SER A 298 -22.48 3.58 -6.29
CA SER A 298 -21.70 2.92 -5.23
C SER A 298 -21.13 1.60 -5.71
N VAL A 299 -20.09 1.11 -5.00
CA VAL A 299 -19.42 -0.16 -5.30
C VAL A 299 -19.89 -1.24 -4.33
N ALA A 300 -20.67 -2.19 -4.82
CA ALA A 300 -21.09 -3.34 -4.04
C ALA A 300 -20.02 -4.44 -4.10
N ARG A 301 -19.48 -4.83 -2.94
CA ARG A 301 -18.45 -5.86 -2.82
C ARG A 301 -19.00 -7.14 -2.23
N GLY A 302 -18.51 -8.28 -2.74
CA GLY A 302 -18.71 -9.55 -2.10
C GLY A 302 -18.08 -9.57 -0.71
N TRP A 303 -18.70 -10.31 0.20
CA TRP A 303 -18.29 -10.42 1.59
C TRP A 303 -18.57 -11.83 2.12
N ILE A 304 -17.65 -12.37 2.91
CA ILE A 304 -17.81 -13.68 3.54
C ILE A 304 -17.91 -13.62 5.07
N GLY A 305 -17.53 -12.49 5.68
CA GLY A 305 -17.67 -12.26 7.13
C GLY A 305 -16.63 -12.98 7.96
N VAL A 306 -15.37 -12.87 7.59
CA VAL A 306 -14.21 -13.37 8.35
C VAL A 306 -13.20 -12.25 8.61
N GLN A 307 -12.60 -12.26 9.80
CA GLN A 307 -11.33 -11.59 10.04
C GLN A 307 -10.22 -12.54 9.65
N ILE A 308 -9.27 -12.07 8.86
CA ILE A 308 -8.20 -12.89 8.28
C ILE A 308 -6.84 -12.27 8.53
N GLN A 309 -5.83 -13.12 8.67
CA GLN A 309 -4.44 -12.72 8.83
C GLN A 309 -3.50 -13.57 7.98
N PRO A 310 -2.25 -13.09 7.73
CA PRO A 310 -1.22 -13.85 7.04
C PRO A 310 -0.85 -15.13 7.81
N VAL A 311 -0.50 -16.18 7.06
CA VAL A 311 0.06 -17.42 7.61
C VAL A 311 1.58 -17.24 7.69
N THR A 312 2.13 -17.08 8.91
CA THR A 312 3.58 -17.09 9.12
C THR A 312 4.13 -18.50 9.05
N ALA A 313 5.45 -18.65 8.98
CA ALA A 313 6.09 -19.97 9.00
C ALA A 313 5.77 -20.76 10.28
N GLU A 314 5.76 -20.08 11.44
CA GLU A 314 5.44 -20.68 12.72
C GLU A 314 3.96 -21.11 12.80
N ILE A 315 3.05 -20.32 12.22
CA ILE A 315 1.62 -20.67 12.11
C ILE A 315 1.45 -21.88 11.20
N ALA A 316 2.10 -21.89 10.05
CA ALA A 316 2.06 -23.02 9.12
C ALA A 316 2.55 -24.33 9.78
N ASP A 317 3.69 -24.29 10.46
CA ASP A 317 4.24 -25.41 11.21
C ASP A 317 3.27 -25.89 12.30
N SER A 318 2.64 -24.97 13.04
CA SER A 318 1.68 -25.29 14.13
C SER A 318 0.40 -25.95 13.63
N LEU A 319 -0.04 -25.61 12.40
CA LEU A 319 -1.24 -26.18 11.76
C LEU A 319 -0.93 -27.37 10.83
N GLY A 320 0.33 -27.74 10.68
CA GLY A 320 0.76 -28.81 9.79
C GLY A 320 0.62 -28.49 8.30
N LEU A 321 0.62 -27.21 7.94
CA LEU A 321 0.61 -26.74 6.56
C LEU A 321 1.98 -26.93 5.89
N LYS A 322 1.98 -27.26 4.59
CA LYS A 322 3.22 -27.42 3.82
C LYS A 322 3.80 -26.10 3.30
N SER A 323 3.05 -25.02 3.37
CA SER A 323 3.45 -23.69 2.93
C SER A 323 2.78 -22.62 3.80
N ASN A 324 3.35 -21.42 3.79
CA ASN A 324 2.81 -20.25 4.46
C ASN A 324 1.84 -19.41 3.59
N LYS A 325 1.32 -20.01 2.49
CA LYS A 325 0.31 -19.37 1.64
C LYS A 325 -1.09 -19.63 2.18
N GLY A 326 -1.99 -18.66 1.93
CA GLY A 326 -3.37 -18.70 2.36
C GLY A 326 -3.71 -17.59 3.37
N ALA A 327 -4.96 -17.59 3.82
CA ALA A 327 -5.48 -16.63 4.79
C ALA A 327 -6.00 -17.38 6.02
N LEU A 328 -5.37 -17.18 7.18
CA LEU A 328 -5.84 -17.74 8.45
C LEU A 328 -7.07 -16.96 8.91
N VAL A 329 -8.15 -17.68 9.19
CA VAL A 329 -9.39 -17.12 9.77
C VAL A 329 -9.18 -16.91 11.26
N ALA A 330 -8.95 -15.67 11.67
CA ALA A 330 -8.82 -15.28 13.06
C ALA A 330 -10.18 -15.33 13.78
N GLU A 331 -11.23 -14.86 13.05
CA GLU A 331 -12.60 -14.92 13.53
C GLU A 331 -13.58 -15.06 12.35
N ALA A 332 -14.55 -15.96 12.49
CA ALA A 332 -15.73 -16.02 11.63
C ALA A 332 -16.88 -15.30 12.34
N GLN A 333 -17.39 -14.24 11.73
CA GLN A 333 -18.44 -13.42 12.33
C GLN A 333 -19.73 -14.25 12.48
N PRO A 334 -20.48 -14.08 13.59
CA PRO A 334 -21.80 -14.69 13.73
C PRO A 334 -22.71 -14.30 12.55
N ASP A 335 -23.57 -15.25 12.13
CA ASP A 335 -24.55 -15.06 11.04
C ASP A 335 -23.94 -14.65 9.68
N SER A 336 -22.63 -14.85 9.50
CA SER A 336 -21.94 -14.55 8.25
C SER A 336 -22.06 -15.69 7.23
N PRO A 337 -21.83 -15.39 5.92
CA PRO A 337 -21.74 -16.41 4.88
C PRO A 337 -20.71 -17.51 5.17
N ALA A 338 -19.56 -17.15 5.77
CA ALA A 338 -18.52 -18.10 6.14
C ALA A 338 -18.98 -19.05 7.23
N THR A 339 -19.62 -18.53 8.29
CA THR A 339 -20.16 -19.35 9.38
C THR A 339 -21.26 -20.28 8.87
N ALA A 340 -22.14 -19.80 7.99
CA ALA A 340 -23.19 -20.61 7.36
C ALA A 340 -22.61 -21.73 6.46
N ALA A 341 -21.41 -21.53 5.90
CA ALA A 341 -20.69 -22.51 5.10
C ALA A 341 -19.79 -23.45 5.93
N GLY A 342 -19.77 -23.30 7.25
CA GLY A 342 -19.02 -24.15 8.17
C GLY A 342 -17.55 -23.76 8.38
N ILE A 343 -17.12 -22.59 7.91
CA ILE A 343 -15.79 -22.03 8.18
C ILE A 343 -15.73 -21.55 9.64
N LYS A 344 -14.62 -21.84 10.30
CA LYS A 344 -14.40 -21.56 11.73
C LYS A 344 -13.09 -20.79 11.92
N SER A 345 -12.95 -20.17 13.09
CA SER A 345 -11.67 -19.64 13.56
C SER A 345 -10.62 -20.76 13.60
N GLY A 346 -9.40 -20.48 13.15
CA GLY A 346 -8.32 -21.46 13.02
C GLY A 346 -8.25 -22.15 11.65
N ASP A 347 -9.27 -22.04 10.81
CA ASP A 347 -9.22 -22.51 9.44
C ASP A 347 -8.29 -21.65 8.58
N VAL A 348 -7.63 -22.23 7.59
CA VAL A 348 -6.84 -21.47 6.62
C VAL A 348 -7.46 -21.59 5.24
N ILE A 349 -7.96 -20.47 4.70
CA ILE A 349 -8.48 -20.44 3.34
C ILE A 349 -7.27 -20.50 2.40
N LEU A 350 -7.25 -21.48 1.51
CA LEU A 350 -6.15 -21.78 0.59
C LEU A 350 -6.46 -21.41 -0.86
N GLY A 351 -7.74 -21.26 -1.20
CA GLY A 351 -8.16 -20.97 -2.58
C GLY A 351 -9.63 -20.59 -2.69
N ILE A 352 -9.99 -20.02 -3.82
CA ILE A 352 -11.35 -19.64 -4.20
C ILE A 352 -11.56 -19.97 -5.69
N ASP A 353 -12.70 -20.59 -6.03
CA ASP A 353 -13.11 -20.97 -7.39
C ASP A 353 -12.02 -21.76 -8.16
N GLY A 354 -11.35 -22.68 -7.44
CA GLY A 354 -10.29 -23.54 -7.99
C GLY A 354 -8.91 -22.90 -8.06
N GLU A 355 -8.76 -21.60 -7.82
CA GLU A 355 -7.48 -20.90 -7.84
C GLU A 355 -6.92 -20.74 -6.42
N ARG A 356 -5.63 -21.05 -6.26
CA ARG A 356 -4.91 -20.83 -4.98
C ARG A 356 -4.72 -19.35 -4.71
N ILE A 357 -4.73 -18.98 -3.42
CA ILE A 357 -4.46 -17.62 -2.97
C ILE A 357 -3.09 -17.53 -2.31
N ASP A 358 -2.44 -16.37 -2.47
CA ASP A 358 -1.16 -16.11 -1.84
C ASP A 358 -1.29 -15.65 -0.38
N GLY A 359 -2.41 -15.01 -0.02
CA GLY A 359 -2.63 -14.49 1.33
C GLY A 359 -3.97 -13.76 1.50
N PRO A 360 -4.17 -13.08 2.66
CA PRO A 360 -5.42 -12.42 3.02
C PRO A 360 -5.92 -11.41 1.97
N ARG A 361 -5.03 -10.60 1.41
CA ARG A 361 -5.41 -9.59 0.40
C ARG A 361 -5.87 -10.18 -0.90
N ASP A 362 -5.20 -11.22 -1.37
CA ASP A 362 -5.62 -11.92 -2.58
C ASP A 362 -7.03 -12.50 -2.40
N LEU A 363 -7.32 -13.08 -1.22
CA LEU A 363 -8.68 -13.51 -0.87
C LEU A 363 -9.67 -12.35 -0.87
N ALA A 364 -9.35 -11.25 -0.18
CA ALA A 364 -10.23 -10.10 -0.06
C ALA A 364 -10.55 -9.48 -1.43
N LYS A 365 -9.55 -9.32 -2.30
CA LYS A 365 -9.71 -8.81 -3.68
C LYS A 365 -10.62 -9.72 -4.51
N ARG A 366 -10.39 -11.04 -4.49
CA ARG A 366 -11.19 -12.00 -5.27
C ARG A 366 -12.63 -12.07 -4.78
N VAL A 367 -12.84 -12.14 -3.47
CA VAL A 367 -14.18 -12.12 -2.87
C VAL A 367 -14.93 -10.84 -3.23
N ALA A 368 -14.27 -9.68 -3.10
CA ALA A 368 -14.86 -8.39 -3.46
C ALA A 368 -15.23 -8.30 -4.94
N ALA A 369 -14.36 -8.79 -5.84
CA ALA A 369 -14.57 -8.74 -7.28
C ALA A 369 -15.74 -9.61 -7.76
N LEU A 370 -16.02 -10.72 -7.10
CA LEU A 370 -17.17 -11.57 -7.41
C LEU A 370 -18.51 -10.86 -7.17
N GLY A 371 -18.55 -9.95 -6.18
CA GLY A 371 -19.76 -9.21 -5.81
C GLY A 371 -20.76 -10.02 -4.97
N PRO A 372 -21.76 -9.32 -4.37
CA PRO A 372 -22.74 -9.94 -3.49
C PRO A 372 -23.69 -10.86 -4.24
N GLY A 373 -24.21 -11.88 -3.53
CA GLY A 373 -25.19 -12.85 -4.04
C GLY A 373 -24.60 -13.97 -4.91
N LYS A 374 -23.35 -13.86 -5.33
CA LYS A 374 -22.64 -14.93 -6.07
C LYS A 374 -22.29 -16.09 -5.14
N LYS A 375 -22.16 -17.29 -5.72
CA LYS A 375 -21.57 -18.44 -5.04
C LYS A 375 -20.10 -18.52 -5.39
N ALA A 376 -19.27 -18.85 -4.41
CA ALA A 376 -17.83 -19.09 -4.56
C ALA A 376 -17.47 -20.38 -3.84
N ASP A 377 -16.63 -21.21 -4.45
CA ASP A 377 -16.13 -22.45 -3.86
C ASP A 377 -14.81 -22.17 -3.15
N LEU A 378 -14.80 -22.31 -1.81
CA LEU A 378 -13.60 -22.09 -1.00
C LEU A 378 -12.89 -23.41 -0.76
N ILE A 379 -11.56 -23.42 -0.98
CA ILE A 379 -10.66 -24.49 -0.59
C ILE A 379 -10.02 -24.05 0.73
N TYR A 380 -10.12 -24.84 1.79
CA TYR A 380 -9.60 -24.47 3.10
C TYR A 380 -8.99 -25.66 3.84
N TRP A 381 -8.06 -25.36 4.74
CA TRP A 381 -7.43 -26.30 5.66
C TRP A 381 -8.18 -26.30 6.97
N HIS A 382 -8.59 -27.45 7.45
CA HIS A 382 -9.30 -27.67 8.70
C HIS A 382 -8.88 -29.00 9.32
N ASP A 383 -8.46 -28.98 10.57
CA ASP A 383 -8.07 -30.17 11.34
C ASP A 383 -7.13 -31.12 10.58
N GLY A 384 -6.03 -30.58 10.06
CA GLY A 384 -4.99 -31.37 9.39
C GLY A 384 -5.33 -31.87 7.99
N SER A 385 -6.44 -31.40 7.38
CA SER A 385 -6.88 -31.82 6.04
C SER A 385 -7.43 -30.67 5.21
N GLU A 386 -7.25 -30.77 3.89
CA GLU A 386 -7.84 -29.84 2.93
C GLU A 386 -9.30 -30.22 2.67
N LYS A 387 -10.19 -29.24 2.72
CA LYS A 387 -11.64 -29.37 2.49
C LYS A 387 -12.12 -28.31 1.50
N THR A 388 -13.29 -28.53 0.93
CA THR A 388 -13.96 -27.57 0.03
C THR A 388 -15.37 -27.31 0.52
N THR A 389 -15.82 -26.05 0.46
CA THR A 389 -17.19 -25.65 0.76
C THR A 389 -17.64 -24.55 -0.18
N SER A 390 -18.95 -24.47 -0.46
CA SER A 390 -19.53 -23.39 -1.29
C SER A 390 -20.14 -22.32 -0.39
N VAL A 391 -19.77 -21.08 -0.62
CA VAL A 391 -20.22 -19.89 0.14
C VAL A 391 -21.02 -18.98 -0.75
N LYS A 392 -22.22 -18.58 -0.33
CA LYS A 392 -22.98 -17.51 -0.99
C LYS A 392 -22.55 -16.16 -0.42
N LEU A 393 -21.88 -15.35 -1.25
CA LEU A 393 -21.34 -14.06 -0.82
C LEU A 393 -22.46 -13.10 -0.37
N GLY A 394 -22.26 -12.47 0.78
CA GLY A 394 -23.05 -11.36 1.27
C GLY A 394 -22.60 -10.03 0.65
N SER A 395 -23.29 -8.94 1.01
CA SER A 395 -22.80 -7.58 0.80
C SER A 395 -21.93 -7.17 1.98
N LEU A 396 -20.81 -6.49 1.70
CA LEU A 396 -19.99 -5.91 2.74
C LEU A 396 -20.85 -4.92 3.56
N PRO A 397 -20.99 -5.07 4.89
CA PRO A 397 -21.70 -4.09 5.72
C PRO A 397 -21.01 -2.73 5.66
N ASP A 398 -21.79 -1.65 5.75
CA ASP A 398 -21.24 -0.32 5.97
C ASP A 398 -20.60 -0.26 7.37
N ASP A 399 -19.45 0.41 7.47
CA ASP A 399 -18.65 0.47 8.69
C ASP A 399 -19.48 1.06 9.84
N LYS A 400 -19.81 0.23 10.85
CA LYS A 400 -20.27 0.67 12.17
C LYS A 400 -19.16 0.44 13.17
N GLU A 401 -18.75 1.51 13.82
CA GLU A 401 -17.70 1.60 14.81
C GLU A 401 -17.81 0.55 15.92
N ALA A 402 -16.67 -0.07 16.27
CA ALA A 402 -16.51 -0.88 17.48
C ALA A 402 -15.72 -0.05 18.51
N ALA A 403 -16.39 0.30 19.63
CA ALA A 403 -15.78 1.07 20.72
C ALA A 403 -14.88 0.18 21.60
N ALA A 404 -13.69 0.68 21.94
CA ALA A 404 -12.75 0.07 22.87
C ALA A 404 -12.95 0.58 24.31
N HIS A 405 -12.81 -0.30 25.32
CA HIS A 405 -12.90 0.05 26.73
C HIS A 405 -11.59 -0.27 27.47
N PRO A 406 -11.12 0.59 28.40
CA PRO A 406 -9.90 0.35 29.18
C PRO A 406 -10.14 -0.55 30.39
N ALA A 407 -9.15 -1.40 30.72
CA ALA A 407 -9.19 -2.38 31.82
C ALA A 407 -8.31 -1.99 33.01
N THR A 408 -8.79 -2.26 34.23
CA THR A 408 -8.04 -2.20 35.50
C THR A 408 -7.97 -3.59 36.12
N SER A 409 -6.77 -3.99 36.62
CA SER A 409 -6.40 -5.35 36.95
C SER A 409 -6.33 -5.65 38.47
N GLN A 410 -6.67 -6.90 38.86
CA GLN A 410 -6.22 -7.54 40.12
C GLN A 410 -6.09 -9.07 39.91
N ASP A 411 -5.07 -9.67 40.55
CA ASP A 411 -4.60 -11.07 40.64
C ASP A 411 -3.87 -11.60 39.37
N LYS A 412 -2.58 -11.88 39.56
CA LYS A 412 -1.63 -12.21 38.50
C LYS A 412 -0.92 -13.53 38.74
N ASP A 413 -0.99 -14.48 37.79
CA ASP A 413 -0.10 -15.64 37.70
C ASP A 413 1.03 -15.38 36.70
N SER A 414 2.27 -15.58 37.14
CA SER A 414 3.48 -15.26 36.35
C SER A 414 3.96 -16.47 35.55
N PHE A 415 4.24 -16.24 34.25
CA PHE A 415 4.83 -17.18 33.28
C PHE A 415 6.24 -16.73 32.92
N SER A 416 7.19 -16.93 33.79
CA SER A 416 8.57 -16.43 33.69
C SER A 416 9.33 -16.87 32.43
N GLY A 417 8.94 -18.01 31.81
CA GLY A 417 9.56 -18.48 30.55
C GLY A 417 9.10 -17.77 29.29
N LEU A 418 8.00 -17.02 29.35
CA LEU A 418 7.43 -16.26 28.20
C LEU A 418 7.44 -14.75 28.47
N GLY A 419 7.79 -14.32 29.67
CA GLY A 419 7.76 -12.90 30.04
C GLY A 419 6.34 -12.36 30.20
N LEU A 420 5.35 -13.18 30.63
CA LEU A 420 3.98 -12.71 30.84
C LEU A 420 3.42 -13.11 32.21
N SER A 421 2.47 -12.29 32.69
CA SER A 421 1.58 -12.61 33.79
C SER A 421 0.15 -12.63 33.30
N LEU A 422 -0.61 -13.64 33.67
CA LEU A 422 -1.98 -13.87 33.18
C LEU A 422 -2.96 -13.83 34.35
N ALA A 423 -4.18 -13.35 34.09
CA ALA A 423 -5.30 -13.36 35.02
C ALA A 423 -6.58 -13.84 34.31
N PRO A 424 -7.54 -14.48 35.02
CA PRO A 424 -8.83 -14.80 34.41
C PRO A 424 -9.53 -13.54 33.94
N ALA A 425 -10.13 -13.53 32.70
CA ALA A 425 -10.84 -12.38 32.20
C ALA A 425 -12.01 -11.96 33.12
N SER A 426 -12.66 -12.91 33.78
CA SER A 426 -13.73 -12.65 34.73
C SER A 426 -13.28 -11.89 36.01
N SER A 427 -11.98 -11.83 36.31
CA SER A 427 -11.42 -11.08 37.44
C SER A 427 -10.97 -9.66 37.06
N VAL A 428 -11.02 -9.32 35.77
CA VAL A 428 -10.58 -8.01 35.24
C VAL A 428 -11.78 -7.23 34.71
N GLN A 429 -12.00 -6.03 35.25
CA GLN A 429 -13.13 -5.20 34.87
C GLN A 429 -13.07 -4.81 33.38
N GLY A 430 -14.11 -5.11 32.62
CA GLY A 430 -14.18 -4.80 31.17
C GLY A 430 -13.65 -5.90 30.25
N ALA A 431 -12.94 -6.92 30.76
CA ALA A 431 -12.39 -8.01 29.94
C ALA A 431 -13.41 -9.11 29.56
N GLY A 432 -14.61 -9.08 30.13
CA GLY A 432 -15.66 -10.07 29.85
C GLY A 432 -15.58 -11.30 30.74
N SER A 433 -16.34 -12.35 30.41
CA SER A 433 -16.49 -13.56 31.24
C SER A 433 -15.66 -14.75 30.74
N HIS A 434 -15.03 -14.64 29.57
CA HIS A 434 -14.31 -15.72 28.92
C HIS A 434 -12.90 -15.29 28.53
N GLY A 435 -11.94 -16.20 28.65
CA GLY A 435 -10.56 -15.97 28.29
C GLY A 435 -9.66 -15.65 29.48
N VAL A 436 -8.40 -15.39 29.16
CA VAL A 436 -7.32 -15.07 30.10
C VAL A 436 -6.64 -13.78 29.63
N VAL A 437 -6.59 -12.78 30.53
CA VAL A 437 -6.02 -11.45 30.23
C VAL A 437 -4.51 -11.45 30.46
N VAL A 438 -3.77 -10.79 29.56
CA VAL A 438 -2.36 -10.44 29.78
C VAL A 438 -2.32 -9.27 30.75
N ALA A 439 -2.03 -9.59 32.01
CA ALA A 439 -2.04 -8.63 33.12
C ALA A 439 -0.70 -7.92 33.32
N ASP A 440 0.40 -8.52 32.84
CA ASP A 440 1.74 -7.93 32.82
C ASP A 440 2.59 -8.59 31.75
N LEU A 441 3.52 -7.83 31.16
CA LEU A 441 4.32 -8.26 30.03
C LEU A 441 5.73 -7.68 30.16
N ASP A 442 6.74 -8.57 30.09
CA ASP A 442 8.14 -8.17 29.98
C ASP A 442 8.36 -7.60 28.57
N PRO A 443 8.75 -6.32 28.42
CA PRO A 443 8.96 -5.70 27.10
C PRO A 443 10.01 -6.41 26.25
N ASP A 444 10.99 -7.07 26.87
CA ASP A 444 12.04 -7.83 26.19
C ASP A 444 11.68 -9.33 26.07
N GLY A 445 10.54 -9.74 26.61
CA GLY A 445 10.06 -11.11 26.62
C GLY A 445 9.62 -11.63 25.27
N VAL A 446 9.60 -12.98 25.10
CA VAL A 446 9.18 -13.66 23.85
C VAL A 446 7.76 -13.25 23.45
N ALA A 447 6.86 -13.07 24.42
CA ALA A 447 5.48 -12.70 24.16
C ALA A 447 5.34 -11.28 23.60
N ALA A 448 6.09 -10.31 24.13
CA ALA A 448 6.13 -8.94 23.62
C ALA A 448 6.70 -8.87 22.19
N GLN A 449 7.77 -9.62 21.92
CA GLN A 449 8.37 -9.72 20.58
C GLN A 449 7.41 -10.32 19.54
N LYS A 450 6.41 -11.08 19.97
CA LYS A 450 5.35 -11.65 19.12
C LYS A 450 4.11 -10.77 19.04
N GLY A 451 4.14 -9.56 19.60
CA GLY A 451 3.09 -8.55 19.48
C GLY A 451 1.97 -8.63 20.52
N LEU A 452 2.12 -9.45 21.57
CA LEU A 452 1.19 -9.42 22.70
C LEU A 452 1.34 -8.10 23.48
N GLN A 453 0.23 -7.58 23.97
CA GLN A 453 0.17 -6.36 24.75
C GLN A 453 -0.55 -6.59 26.09
N ILE A 454 -0.27 -5.74 27.07
CA ILE A 454 -1.03 -5.72 28.32
C ILE A 454 -2.49 -5.35 28.03
N GLY A 455 -3.42 -6.15 28.57
CA GLY A 455 -4.86 -6.01 28.30
C GLY A 455 -5.39 -6.95 27.21
N ASP A 456 -4.54 -7.59 26.44
CA ASP A 456 -4.96 -8.61 25.47
C ASP A 456 -5.62 -9.80 26.17
N ILE A 457 -6.66 -10.37 25.53
CA ILE A 457 -7.41 -11.52 26.08
C ILE A 457 -7.11 -12.76 25.24
N ILE A 458 -6.46 -13.74 25.84
CA ILE A 458 -6.24 -15.05 25.24
C ILE A 458 -7.53 -15.84 25.34
N LEU A 459 -8.15 -16.13 24.21
CA LEU A 459 -9.42 -16.88 24.11
C LEU A 459 -9.19 -18.38 23.95
N GLU A 460 -8.11 -18.75 23.24
CA GLU A 460 -7.76 -20.15 22.97
C GLU A 460 -6.24 -20.33 23.01
N ALA A 461 -5.81 -21.53 23.41
CA ALA A 461 -4.43 -21.98 23.31
C ALA A 461 -4.41 -23.38 22.67
N GLY A 462 -3.63 -23.56 21.59
CA GLY A 462 -3.54 -24.84 20.87
C GLY A 462 -4.88 -25.39 20.37
N GLY A 463 -5.83 -24.51 20.00
CA GLY A 463 -7.18 -24.86 19.55
C GLY A 463 -8.17 -25.21 20.67
N ARG A 464 -7.81 -25.00 21.93
CA ARG A 464 -8.69 -25.23 23.10
C ARG A 464 -9.04 -23.91 23.76
N ALA A 465 -10.31 -23.70 24.07
CA ALA A 465 -10.75 -22.52 24.83
C ALA A 465 -10.09 -22.52 26.22
N VAL A 466 -9.64 -21.35 26.67
CA VAL A 466 -9.01 -21.13 27.97
C VAL A 466 -9.79 -20.11 28.78
N ASN A 467 -9.94 -20.33 30.10
CA ASN A 467 -10.60 -19.39 31.01
C ASN A 467 -9.77 -19.12 32.28
N GLN A 468 -8.76 -19.95 32.52
CA GLN A 468 -7.86 -19.82 33.64
C GLN A 468 -6.39 -19.84 33.18
N PRO A 469 -5.47 -19.13 33.82
CA PRO A 469 -4.04 -19.20 33.51
C PRO A 469 -3.50 -20.63 33.49
N ALA A 470 -4.05 -21.50 34.36
CA ALA A 470 -3.70 -22.92 34.43
C ALA A 470 -3.98 -23.66 33.10
N ASP A 471 -5.02 -23.29 32.37
CA ASP A 471 -5.36 -23.90 31.07
C ASP A 471 -4.24 -23.64 30.07
N VAL A 472 -3.78 -22.38 29.99
CA VAL A 472 -2.67 -21.98 29.09
C VAL A 472 -1.40 -22.76 29.48
N LYS A 473 -1.10 -22.88 30.79
CA LYS A 473 0.05 -23.63 31.30
C LYS A 473 -0.01 -25.10 30.92
N ALA A 474 -1.19 -25.72 31.03
CA ALA A 474 -1.40 -27.11 30.65
C ALA A 474 -1.13 -27.36 29.15
N VAL A 475 -1.65 -26.48 28.27
CA VAL A 475 -1.44 -26.57 26.81
C VAL A 475 0.04 -26.41 26.46
N LEU A 476 0.73 -25.45 27.07
CA LEU A 476 2.17 -25.23 26.84
C LEU A 476 3.00 -26.44 27.32
N ALA A 477 2.65 -27.03 28.45
CA ALA A 477 3.32 -28.20 28.97
C ALA A 477 3.11 -29.45 28.10
N GLU A 478 1.88 -29.67 27.62
CA GLU A 478 1.54 -30.74 26.67
C GLU A 478 2.30 -30.56 25.35
N ALA A 479 2.29 -29.37 24.80
CA ALA A 479 2.99 -29.07 23.53
C ALA A 479 4.53 -29.27 23.70
N LYS A 480 5.10 -28.95 24.84
CA LYS A 480 6.51 -29.24 25.17
C LYS A 480 6.79 -30.73 25.23
N LYS A 481 5.88 -31.50 25.80
CA LYS A 481 5.98 -32.97 25.87
C LYS A 481 5.88 -33.61 24.49
N ASP A 482 5.01 -33.06 23.64
CA ASP A 482 4.81 -33.49 22.24
C ASP A 482 5.90 -32.98 21.28
N ASN A 483 6.92 -32.29 21.81
CA ASN A 483 8.04 -31.76 21.06
C ASN A 483 7.59 -30.78 19.94
N ARG A 484 6.49 -30.05 20.15
CA ARG A 484 6.02 -29.01 19.23
C ARG A 484 6.94 -27.80 19.33
N LYS A 485 7.16 -27.11 18.22
CA LYS A 485 8.01 -25.90 18.16
C LYS A 485 7.32 -24.67 18.72
N ALA A 486 6.01 -24.57 18.52
CA ALA A 486 5.20 -23.43 18.93
C ALA A 486 3.79 -23.84 19.34
N VAL A 487 3.11 -23.00 20.11
CA VAL A 487 1.67 -23.07 20.42
C VAL A 487 1.00 -21.85 19.82
N LEU A 488 -0.12 -22.07 19.14
CA LEU A 488 -0.96 -21.03 18.59
C LEU A 488 -1.93 -20.53 19.66
N LEU A 489 -1.90 -19.24 19.95
CA LEU A 489 -2.84 -18.54 20.83
C LEU A 489 -3.79 -17.70 20.00
N ARG A 490 -5.10 -17.79 20.24
CA ARG A 490 -6.10 -16.86 19.69
C ARG A 490 -6.31 -15.75 20.71
N VAL A 491 -5.97 -14.53 20.30
CA VAL A 491 -5.89 -13.36 21.18
C VAL A 491 -6.86 -12.30 20.66
N LYS A 492 -7.62 -11.68 21.56
CA LYS A 492 -8.44 -10.51 21.30
C LYS A 492 -7.76 -9.28 21.89
N GLY A 493 -7.23 -8.43 21.02
CA GLY A 493 -6.64 -7.14 21.36
C GLY A 493 -7.53 -5.97 21.01
N SER A 494 -6.99 -4.75 21.07
CA SER A 494 -7.68 -3.50 20.71
C SER A 494 -8.06 -3.43 19.22
N GLU A 495 -7.26 -4.04 18.34
CA GLU A 495 -7.47 -4.06 16.88
C GLU A 495 -8.30 -5.25 16.39
N GLY A 496 -8.84 -6.07 17.31
CA GLY A 496 -9.64 -7.25 16.99
C GLY A 496 -8.99 -8.57 17.38
N THR A 497 -9.53 -9.67 16.84
CA THR A 497 -9.05 -11.03 17.16
C THR A 497 -7.99 -11.47 16.17
N HIS A 498 -6.88 -12.01 16.68
CA HIS A 498 -5.78 -12.54 15.87
C HIS A 498 -5.12 -13.75 16.53
N PHE A 499 -4.32 -14.50 15.76
CA PHE A 499 -3.53 -15.61 16.26
C PHE A 499 -2.06 -15.22 16.42
N VAL A 500 -1.47 -15.63 17.53
CA VAL A 500 -0.05 -15.46 17.84
C VAL A 500 0.59 -16.83 18.05
N ALA A 501 1.65 -17.14 17.32
CA ALA A 501 2.44 -18.36 17.54
C ALA A 501 3.54 -18.11 18.57
N ILE A 502 3.45 -18.73 19.72
CA ILE A 502 4.45 -18.64 20.81
C ILE A 502 5.39 -19.83 20.73
N ALA A 503 6.68 -19.57 20.54
CA ALA A 503 7.72 -20.61 20.56
C ALA A 503 7.86 -21.21 21.96
N ILE A 504 7.88 -22.56 22.03
CA ILE A 504 7.94 -23.29 23.31
C ILE A 504 9.39 -23.47 23.78
N ASN A 505 10.32 -23.59 22.84
CA ASN A 505 11.76 -23.60 23.11
C ASN A 505 12.35 -22.43 22.30
N PRO A 506 12.51 -21.23 22.87
CA PRO A 506 13.29 -20.21 22.20
C PRO A 506 14.71 -20.78 22.03
N ALA A 507 15.19 -20.76 20.78
CA ALA A 507 16.57 -21.11 20.49
C ALA A 507 17.45 -20.17 21.35
N SER A 508 18.23 -20.76 22.27
CA SER A 508 19.22 -20.10 23.11
C SER A 508 20.33 -19.47 22.27
#